data_7437eca8024a11938164cd58c88d65dc
#
_entry.id   7437eca8024a11938164cd58c88d65dc
#
_cell.length_a   1.000
_cell.length_b   1.000
_cell.length_c   1.000
_cell.angle_alpha   90.00
_cell.angle_beta   90.00
_cell.angle_gamma   90.00
#
_symmetry.space_group_name_H-M   'P 1'
#
loop_
_entity.id
_entity.type
_entity.pdbx_description
1 polymer ?
#
loop_
_entity_poly.entity_id
_entity_poly.type
_entity_poly.pdbx_seq_one_letter_code
_entity_poly.pdbx_strand_id
1 'polypeptide(L)'
;MRDFMFGKKFFCIPALALFAVMVFAGVKADATSPAFNHAIDTTVEPVFGGPIPSAMRGGTWKVIYSSAEGPEGRALEVLTKRVGTYILREAHFATPFVLPLEKDGGPRVDTKRDAIVIGVPERNKTVKALLGGKSVPVGGYLIRTMHKEGRNVVLIAGDTPSAVLWGVFDFLDVIVPDLEVRMAGTHGGYPGTFYRGAKIPDFEYATSPETPVRSAWMWGHVINDYNDSFREMARSRFNRAIIWNDRQIVNAKQVVECAHSWGIEIYWGFHWGWGIEFNDISKLDQLSEAIVEEWRQIWKPMGGDGIYFQSFTETSKQEMGGRLIADIVTELVNKTTKKIRAESPETEIIFGLHASSIHKPGATEAIARTDPSLEILWEDCGAFPFHDGGLSTNMITYCDEILALTPSVGFCWKAQLRIDWGHFRRPLAGPFMLGCAGERLTERDRAITLPRHAPLDEYWIKNGKWAYDFVRHVREGKHQPKEFSAVAEYNPPYSFATHCQAELFWSTKDSWDDITRRARARARPER
;
A
#
# COMPACT_ATOMS: atom_id res chain seq x y z
N MET A 1 -37.81 45.84 9.06
CA MET A 1 -39.25 45.75 8.91
C MET A 1 -39.66 44.31 9.17
N ARG A 2 -40.31 44.08 10.34
CA ARG A 2 -41.16 42.97 10.83
C ARG A 2 -40.53 41.56 10.85
N ASP A 3 -40.04 41.15 11.98
CA ASP A 3 -40.68 40.31 13.05
C ASP A 3 -41.62 39.20 12.56
N PHE A 4 -41.25 37.95 12.84
CA PHE A 4 -42.21 36.96 13.32
C PHE A 4 -41.48 35.93 14.21
N MET A 5 -41.70 36.05 15.53
CA MET A 5 -41.46 35.03 16.52
C MET A 5 -42.54 33.95 16.38
N PHE A 6 -42.18 32.68 16.52
CA PHE A 6 -43.04 31.65 17.08
C PHE A 6 -42.21 30.64 17.88
N GLY A 7 -42.43 30.68 19.18
CA GLY A 7 -41.92 29.69 20.11
C GLY A 7 -42.73 28.39 20.04
N LYS A 8 -42.03 27.27 20.15
CA LYS A 8 -42.62 26.00 20.58
C LYS A 8 -41.77 25.37 21.66
N LYS A 9 -42.41 25.25 22.83
CA LYS A 9 -41.95 24.50 23.99
C LYS A 9 -41.82 23.03 23.61
N PHE A 10 -40.64 22.46 23.82
CA PHE A 10 -40.47 21.02 23.83
C PHE A 10 -40.40 20.52 25.26
N PHE A 11 -41.29 19.60 25.55
CA PHE A 11 -41.37 18.84 26.80
C PHE A 11 -40.15 17.93 26.94
N CYS A 12 -39.44 18.05 28.06
CA CYS A 12 -38.49 17.06 28.51
C CYS A 12 -39.22 15.82 29.06
N ILE A 13 -38.98 14.67 28.46
CA ILE A 13 -39.24 13.37 29.05
C ILE A 13 -37.89 12.84 29.58
N PRO A 14 -37.80 12.48 30.86
CA PRO A 14 -36.57 11.89 31.37
C PRO A 14 -36.53 10.41 30.97
N ALA A 15 -35.59 10.05 30.07
CA ALA A 15 -35.27 8.65 29.81
C ALA A 15 -34.44 8.11 30.98
N LEU A 16 -35.00 7.14 31.70
CA LEU A 16 -34.27 6.31 32.66
C LEU A 16 -33.16 5.55 31.92
N ALA A 17 -31.89 5.93 32.21
CA ALA A 17 -30.76 5.17 31.77
C ALA A 17 -30.56 3.95 32.70
N LEU A 18 -30.85 2.77 32.19
CA LEU A 18 -30.38 1.53 32.80
C LEU A 18 -28.88 1.40 32.53
N PHE A 19 -28.06 1.70 33.53
CA PHE A 19 -26.65 1.39 33.52
C PHE A 19 -26.46 -0.11 33.79
N ALA A 20 -26.21 -0.88 32.74
CA ALA A 20 -25.61 -2.19 32.89
C ALA A 20 -24.11 -1.99 33.18
N VAL A 21 -23.74 -2.12 34.45
CA VAL A 21 -22.34 -2.19 34.86
C VAL A 21 -21.77 -3.53 34.39
N MET A 22 -21.16 -3.56 33.21
CA MET A 22 -20.23 -4.64 32.89
C MET A 22 -18.93 -4.36 33.67
N VAL A 23 -18.67 -5.19 34.65
CA VAL A 23 -17.37 -5.27 35.32
C VAL A 23 -16.38 -5.85 34.30
N PHE A 24 -15.69 -5.01 33.60
CA PHE A 24 -14.48 -5.38 32.90
C PHE A 24 -13.41 -5.59 33.97
N ALA A 25 -13.05 -6.83 34.25
CA ALA A 25 -11.83 -7.16 34.97
C ALA A 25 -10.67 -6.48 34.23
N GLY A 26 -9.98 -5.59 34.94
CA GLY A 26 -8.98 -4.70 34.34
C GLY A 26 -7.80 -5.48 33.75
N VAL A 27 -7.78 -5.57 32.46
CA VAL A 27 -6.53 -5.68 31.73
C VAL A 27 -5.93 -4.28 31.73
N LYS A 28 -4.87 -4.07 32.50
CA LYS A 28 -4.04 -2.88 32.38
C LYS A 28 -3.48 -2.89 30.96
N ALA A 29 -4.11 -2.10 30.08
CA ALA A 29 -3.52 -1.82 28.79
C ALA A 29 -2.22 -1.07 29.07
N ASP A 30 -1.10 -1.69 28.76
CA ASP A 30 0.19 -1.05 28.78
C ASP A 30 0.13 0.05 27.70
N ALA A 31 0.19 1.32 28.12
CA ALA A 31 0.03 2.50 27.26
C ALA A 31 1.14 2.63 26.20
N THR A 32 2.08 1.69 26.18
CA THR A 32 3.21 1.65 25.23
C THR A 32 3.04 0.61 24.14
N SER A 33 1.99 -0.22 24.18
CA SER A 33 1.75 -1.20 23.11
C SER A 33 0.89 -0.53 22.02
N PRO A 34 1.40 -0.36 20.80
CA PRO A 34 0.56 0.15 19.72
C PRO A 34 -0.65 -0.78 19.57
N ALA A 35 -1.83 -0.21 19.40
CA ALA A 35 -3.10 -0.92 19.25
C ALA A 35 -3.14 -1.96 18.10
N PHE A 36 -2.07 -2.07 17.36
CA PHE A 36 -1.89 -2.95 16.20
C PHE A 36 -1.07 -4.21 16.49
N ASN A 37 -0.35 -4.26 17.60
CA ASN A 37 0.28 -5.48 18.08
C ASN A 37 -0.74 -6.28 18.92
N HIS A 38 -1.87 -6.62 18.34
CA HIS A 38 -2.61 -7.75 18.87
C HIS A 38 -1.73 -8.98 18.63
N ALA A 39 -0.98 -9.36 19.65
CA ALA A 39 -0.50 -10.72 19.73
C ALA A 39 -1.73 -11.59 19.45
N ILE A 40 -1.70 -12.35 18.37
CA ILE A 40 -2.77 -13.32 18.11
C ILE A 40 -2.69 -14.27 19.26
N ASP A 41 -3.60 -14.13 20.20
CA ASP A 41 -3.63 -14.98 21.38
C ASP A 41 -3.98 -16.40 20.93
N THR A 42 -2.96 -17.21 20.79
CA THR A 42 -3.08 -18.62 20.41
C THR A 42 -3.68 -19.46 21.53
N THR A 43 -3.88 -18.87 22.71
CA THR A 43 -4.45 -19.53 23.90
C THR A 43 -5.95 -19.25 24.07
N VAL A 44 -6.59 -18.46 23.21
CA VAL A 44 -8.04 -18.24 23.27
C VAL A 44 -8.72 -19.57 23.05
N GLU A 45 -9.06 -20.21 24.15
CA GLU A 45 -10.02 -21.30 24.13
C GLU A 45 -11.34 -20.79 23.52
N PRO A 46 -11.99 -21.59 22.66
CA PRO A 46 -13.24 -21.18 22.07
C PRO A 46 -14.22 -20.82 23.21
N VAL A 47 -14.85 -19.64 23.10
CA VAL A 47 -15.76 -19.04 24.11
C VAL A 47 -16.93 -19.96 24.49
N PHE A 48 -17.06 -21.08 23.83
CA PHE A 48 -18.09 -22.08 24.09
C PHE A 48 -17.44 -23.31 24.74
N GLY A 49 -17.56 -23.42 26.03
CA GLY A 49 -16.99 -24.48 26.88
C GLY A 49 -17.59 -25.87 26.67
N GLY A 50 -17.85 -26.27 25.45
CA GLY A 50 -18.27 -27.59 25.05
C GLY A 50 -17.43 -28.14 23.90
N PRO A 51 -17.31 -29.47 23.75
CA PRO A 51 -16.61 -30.05 22.62
C PRO A 51 -17.31 -29.60 21.33
N ILE A 52 -16.56 -28.90 20.48
CA ILE A 52 -17.04 -28.52 19.14
C ILE A 52 -17.49 -29.82 18.44
N PRO A 53 -18.75 -29.92 17.99
CA PRO A 53 -19.22 -31.11 17.30
C PRO A 53 -18.27 -31.50 16.17
N SER A 54 -18.07 -32.78 15.95
CA SER A 54 -17.11 -33.28 14.94
C SER A 54 -17.41 -32.80 13.52
N ALA A 55 -18.67 -32.45 13.23
CA ALA A 55 -19.11 -31.81 11.99
C ALA A 55 -18.66 -30.34 11.89
N MET A 56 -18.54 -29.63 13.01
CA MET A 56 -18.01 -28.26 13.08
C MET A 56 -16.48 -28.25 13.17
N ARG A 57 -15.86 -29.37 13.46
CA ARG A 57 -14.42 -29.57 13.32
C ARG A 57 -14.01 -29.67 11.83
N GLY A 58 -14.77 -29.03 10.94
CA GLY A 58 -14.39 -28.73 9.55
C GLY A 58 -13.08 -28.02 9.44
N GLY A 59 -12.60 -27.54 10.53
CA GLY A 59 -11.22 -27.30 10.79
C GLY A 59 -10.35 -28.51 10.68
N THR A 60 -10.30 -29.13 9.52
CA THR A 60 -9.17 -29.97 9.16
C THR A 60 -7.95 -29.12 8.89
N TRP A 61 -8.09 -27.83 8.76
CA TRP A 61 -7.02 -26.87 8.48
C TRP A 61 -6.39 -26.30 9.76
N LYS A 62 -5.09 -26.03 9.67
CA LYS A 62 -4.31 -25.24 10.62
C LYS A 62 -3.38 -24.31 9.86
N VAL A 63 -2.90 -23.25 10.52
CA VAL A 63 -1.87 -22.37 9.97
C VAL A 63 -0.57 -22.58 10.72
N ILE A 64 0.53 -22.82 9.98
CA ILE A 64 1.89 -22.89 10.50
C ILE A 64 2.59 -21.59 10.11
N TYR A 65 3.13 -20.86 11.08
CA TYR A 65 3.72 -19.55 10.89
C TYR A 65 5.03 -19.36 11.65
N SER A 66 5.84 -18.37 11.28
CA SER A 66 7.11 -18.04 11.94
C SER A 66 6.97 -16.92 12.94
N SER A 67 6.35 -15.82 12.53
CA SER A 67 6.23 -14.59 13.31
C SER A 67 4.79 -14.08 13.31
N ALA A 68 4.36 -13.56 14.45
CA ALA A 68 3.09 -12.82 14.60
C ALA A 68 3.31 -11.29 14.56
N GLU A 69 4.51 -10.84 14.22
CA GLU A 69 4.89 -9.43 14.20
C GLU A 69 5.19 -8.96 12.78
N GLY A 70 5.07 -7.64 12.56
CA GLY A 70 5.35 -7.00 11.29
C GLY A 70 4.52 -7.57 10.13
N PRO A 71 5.04 -7.55 8.90
CA PRO A 71 4.29 -8.02 7.73
C PRO A 71 3.90 -9.51 7.78
N GLU A 72 4.71 -10.38 8.40
CA GLU A 72 4.31 -11.79 8.62
C GLU A 72 3.12 -11.88 9.57
N GLY A 73 3.08 -11.06 10.63
CA GLY A 73 1.94 -10.97 11.54
C GLY A 73 0.68 -10.49 10.84
N ARG A 74 0.80 -9.49 9.96
CA ARG A 74 -0.32 -9.05 9.10
C ARG A 74 -0.76 -10.14 8.12
N ALA A 75 0.17 -10.88 7.54
CA ALA A 75 -0.14 -12.02 6.69
C ALA A 75 -0.97 -13.07 7.45
N LEU A 76 -0.58 -13.38 8.68
CA LEU A 76 -1.31 -14.31 9.55
C LEU A 76 -2.71 -13.78 9.89
N GLU A 77 -2.84 -12.49 10.25
CA GLU A 77 -4.11 -11.83 10.54
C GLU A 77 -5.07 -11.91 9.34
N VAL A 78 -4.62 -11.48 8.16
CA VAL A 78 -5.43 -11.49 6.92
C VAL A 78 -5.85 -12.91 6.56
N LEU A 79 -4.92 -13.85 6.60
CA LEU A 79 -5.18 -15.25 6.27
C LEU A 79 -6.24 -15.86 7.20
N THR A 80 -6.06 -15.73 8.52
CA THR A 80 -6.96 -16.32 9.51
C THR A 80 -8.34 -15.72 9.45
N LYS A 81 -8.45 -14.40 9.30
CA LYS A 81 -9.72 -13.70 9.19
C LYS A 81 -10.50 -14.14 7.93
N ARG A 82 -9.85 -14.19 6.80
CA ARG A 82 -10.53 -14.48 5.51
C ARG A 82 -10.84 -15.97 5.37
N VAL A 83 -9.91 -16.86 5.65
CA VAL A 83 -10.15 -18.31 5.61
C VAL A 83 -11.22 -18.70 6.63
N GLY A 84 -11.20 -18.13 7.83
CA GLY A 84 -12.24 -18.32 8.83
C GLY A 84 -13.62 -17.91 8.30
N THR A 85 -13.72 -16.78 7.58
CA THR A 85 -14.97 -16.31 6.98
C THR A 85 -15.46 -17.26 5.89
N TYR A 86 -14.59 -17.79 5.05
CA TYR A 86 -14.94 -18.79 4.02
C TYR A 86 -15.53 -20.05 4.65
N ILE A 87 -14.88 -20.61 5.67
CA ILE A 87 -15.36 -21.81 6.36
C ILE A 87 -16.72 -21.57 7.01
N LEU A 88 -16.95 -20.38 7.59
CA LEU A 88 -18.23 -20.01 8.18
C LEU A 88 -19.38 -19.93 7.17
N ARG A 89 -19.12 -19.37 6.01
CA ARG A 89 -20.13 -19.28 4.94
C ARG A 89 -20.56 -20.64 4.43
N GLU A 90 -19.61 -21.54 4.28
CA GLU A 90 -19.88 -22.90 3.79
C GLU A 90 -20.64 -23.73 4.84
N ALA A 91 -20.38 -23.49 6.12
CA ALA A 91 -21.03 -24.25 7.19
C ALA A 91 -22.43 -23.75 7.57
N HIS A 92 -22.91 -22.64 7.02
CA HIS A 92 -24.18 -21.98 7.39
C HIS A 92 -24.32 -21.66 8.90
N PHE A 93 -23.23 -21.51 9.62
CA PHE A 93 -23.23 -21.25 11.06
C PHE A 93 -22.83 -19.83 11.38
N ALA A 94 -23.54 -19.22 12.32
CA ALA A 94 -23.28 -17.86 12.81
C ALA A 94 -22.13 -17.77 13.84
N THR A 95 -21.44 -18.88 14.13
CA THR A 95 -20.40 -18.94 15.18
C THR A 95 -19.03 -18.61 14.61
N PRO A 96 -18.22 -17.75 15.25
CA PRO A 96 -16.86 -17.48 14.84
C PRO A 96 -16.02 -18.77 14.83
N PHE A 97 -15.36 -19.01 13.72
CA PHE A 97 -14.46 -20.16 13.59
C PHE A 97 -13.01 -19.68 13.71
N VAL A 98 -12.28 -20.22 14.65
CA VAL A 98 -10.87 -19.91 14.85
C VAL A 98 -10.02 -21.03 14.25
N LEU A 99 -9.19 -20.68 13.26
CA LEU A 99 -8.19 -21.61 12.72
C LEU A 99 -7.13 -21.88 13.78
N PRO A 100 -6.81 -23.15 14.10
CA PRO A 100 -5.69 -23.47 14.95
C PRO A 100 -4.38 -22.94 14.40
N LEU A 101 -3.61 -22.24 15.23
CA LEU A 101 -2.33 -21.67 14.89
C LEU A 101 -1.20 -22.50 15.51
N GLU A 102 -0.16 -22.78 14.73
CA GLU A 102 1.03 -23.52 15.18
C GLU A 102 2.27 -22.69 14.82
N LYS A 103 2.98 -22.19 15.83
CA LYS A 103 4.26 -21.53 15.60
C LYS A 103 5.30 -22.59 15.20
N ASP A 104 6.10 -22.30 14.17
CA ASP A 104 7.17 -23.20 13.74
C ASP A 104 8.15 -23.49 14.90
N GLY A 105 8.39 -24.77 15.19
CA GLY A 105 9.18 -25.19 16.34
C GLY A 105 8.48 -25.14 17.69
N GLY A 106 7.21 -24.72 17.77
CA GLY A 106 6.37 -24.75 18.95
C GLY A 106 5.62 -26.07 19.14
N PRO A 107 4.70 -26.14 20.13
CA PRO A 107 3.83 -27.29 20.34
C PRO A 107 3.02 -27.60 19.08
N ARG A 108 2.98 -28.87 18.69
CA ARG A 108 2.21 -29.30 17.53
C ARG A 108 0.73 -29.35 17.87
N VAL A 109 -0.07 -28.63 17.07
CA VAL A 109 -1.51 -28.60 17.18
C VAL A 109 -2.03 -29.81 16.50
N ASP A 110 -2.25 -30.72 16.22
CA ASP A 110 -2.79 -31.88 15.51
C ASP A 110 -2.06 -32.23 14.19
N THR A 111 -1.49 -33.40 14.16
CA THR A 111 -0.74 -33.89 12.98
C THR A 111 -1.61 -34.36 11.82
N LYS A 112 -2.93 -34.50 12.02
CA LYS A 112 -3.86 -35.02 11.02
C LYS A 112 -4.58 -33.93 10.20
N ARG A 113 -4.27 -32.63 10.44
CA ARG A 113 -4.94 -31.51 9.76
C ARG A 113 -4.25 -31.14 8.45
N ASP A 114 -5.04 -30.69 7.50
CA ASP A 114 -4.55 -29.94 6.35
C ASP A 114 -3.83 -28.68 6.86
N ALA A 115 -2.85 -28.17 6.13
CA ALA A 115 -2.05 -27.05 6.62
C ALA A 115 -1.87 -25.96 5.58
N ILE A 116 -1.97 -24.70 6.03
CA ILE A 116 -1.44 -23.55 5.31
C ILE A 116 -0.15 -23.14 6.04
N VAL A 117 0.97 -23.15 5.34
CA VAL A 117 2.30 -22.87 5.90
C VAL A 117 2.81 -21.58 5.30
N ILE A 118 3.04 -20.57 6.14
CA ILE A 118 3.51 -19.26 5.70
C ILE A 118 4.82 -18.89 6.38
N GLY A 119 5.70 -18.19 5.68
CA GLY A 119 6.92 -17.62 6.26
C GLY A 119 8.10 -17.50 5.32
N VAL A 120 9.18 -16.97 5.88
CA VAL A 120 10.48 -16.82 5.22
C VAL A 120 11.31 -18.08 5.50
N PRO A 121 11.93 -18.70 4.48
CA PRO A 121 12.66 -19.99 4.64
C PRO A 121 13.76 -19.98 5.71
N GLU A 122 14.42 -18.85 5.91
CA GLU A 122 15.49 -18.68 6.89
C GLU A 122 14.97 -18.71 8.33
N ARG A 123 13.69 -18.39 8.53
CA ARG A 123 13.04 -18.29 9.86
C ARG A 123 12.05 -19.42 10.12
N ASN A 124 11.73 -20.23 9.11
CA ASN A 124 10.72 -21.27 9.20
C ASN A 124 11.24 -22.59 8.63
N LYS A 125 11.56 -23.54 9.52
CA LYS A 125 12.08 -24.86 9.16
C LYS A 125 11.09 -25.68 8.35
N THR A 126 9.79 -25.52 8.64
CA THR A 126 8.72 -26.20 7.90
C THR A 126 8.63 -25.67 6.47
N VAL A 127 8.68 -24.33 6.27
CA VAL A 127 8.77 -23.73 4.94
C VAL A 127 9.97 -24.26 4.18
N LYS A 128 11.16 -24.22 4.80
CA LYS A 128 12.41 -24.70 4.18
C LYS A 128 12.31 -26.18 3.75
N ALA A 129 11.74 -27.02 4.60
CA ALA A 129 11.56 -28.44 4.30
C ALA A 129 10.55 -28.68 3.16
N LEU A 130 9.47 -27.87 3.10
CA LEU A 130 8.43 -28.00 2.05
C LEU A 130 8.91 -27.46 0.71
N LEU A 131 9.84 -26.52 0.68
CA LEU A 131 10.47 -26.05 -0.57
C LEU A 131 11.25 -27.17 -1.27
N GLY A 132 11.81 -28.13 -0.52
CA GLY A 132 12.48 -29.29 -1.10
C GLY A 132 13.69 -28.94 -1.98
N GLY A 133 14.45 -27.90 -1.60
CA GLY A 133 15.60 -27.41 -2.34
C GLY A 133 15.28 -26.34 -3.42
N LYS A 134 14.01 -25.99 -3.62
CA LYS A 134 13.63 -24.85 -4.48
C LYS A 134 13.94 -23.54 -3.76
N SER A 135 14.34 -22.52 -4.53
CA SER A 135 14.50 -21.16 -4.05
C SER A 135 13.22 -20.34 -4.21
N VAL A 136 13.01 -19.40 -3.31
CA VAL A 136 12.02 -18.34 -3.49
C VAL A 136 12.64 -17.26 -4.38
N PRO A 137 11.91 -16.67 -5.34
CA PRO A 137 12.44 -15.59 -6.15
C PRO A 137 12.84 -14.37 -5.29
N VAL A 138 13.97 -13.75 -5.60
CA VAL A 138 14.48 -12.58 -4.85
C VAL A 138 13.46 -11.45 -4.84
N GLY A 139 13.16 -10.92 -3.67
CA GLY A 139 12.14 -9.89 -3.44
C GLY A 139 10.71 -10.36 -3.69
N GLY A 140 10.51 -11.64 -3.98
CA GLY A 140 9.23 -12.22 -4.37
C GLY A 140 8.74 -13.32 -3.46
N TYR A 141 7.79 -14.10 -3.95
CA TYR A 141 7.19 -15.21 -3.20
C TYR A 141 6.88 -16.40 -4.12
N LEU A 142 6.71 -17.55 -3.46
CA LEU A 142 6.29 -18.80 -4.07
C LEU A 142 5.05 -19.33 -3.34
N ILE A 143 4.00 -19.66 -4.10
CA ILE A 143 2.79 -20.31 -3.58
C ILE A 143 2.71 -21.70 -4.22
N ARG A 144 2.55 -22.72 -3.38
CA ARG A 144 2.50 -24.09 -3.86
C ARG A 144 1.47 -24.88 -3.08
N THR A 145 0.63 -25.63 -3.80
CA THR A 145 -0.26 -26.63 -3.21
C THR A 145 0.34 -28.02 -3.43
N MET A 146 0.24 -28.89 -2.44
CA MET A 146 0.76 -30.24 -2.52
C MET A 146 -0.03 -31.20 -1.63
N HIS A 147 0.08 -32.49 -1.90
CA HIS A 147 -0.43 -33.54 -1.02
C HIS A 147 0.72 -34.22 -0.31
N LYS A 148 0.68 -34.22 1.01
CA LYS A 148 1.69 -34.88 1.84
C LYS A 148 1.02 -35.73 2.90
N GLU A 149 1.33 -37.03 2.91
CA GLU A 149 0.78 -37.97 3.90
C GLU A 149 -0.77 -37.96 3.93
N GLY A 150 -1.40 -37.89 2.77
CA GLY A 150 -2.86 -37.88 2.63
C GLY A 150 -3.55 -36.55 2.99
N ARG A 151 -2.80 -35.45 3.12
CA ARG A 151 -3.30 -34.12 3.50
C ARG A 151 -2.97 -33.07 2.46
N ASN A 152 -3.83 -32.08 2.37
CA ASN A 152 -3.55 -30.89 1.61
C ASN A 152 -2.55 -30.00 2.36
N VAL A 153 -1.56 -29.47 1.67
CA VAL A 153 -0.63 -28.47 2.18
C VAL A 153 -0.58 -27.33 1.20
N VAL A 154 -0.83 -26.14 1.69
CA VAL A 154 -0.60 -24.86 0.98
C VAL A 154 0.64 -24.23 1.56
N LEU A 155 1.67 -24.04 0.73
CA LEU A 155 2.89 -23.34 1.10
C LEU A 155 2.85 -21.93 0.50
N ILE A 156 3.06 -20.91 1.33
CA ILE A 156 3.28 -19.52 0.92
C ILE A 156 4.63 -19.08 1.49
N ALA A 157 5.66 -19.13 0.66
CA ALA A 157 7.01 -18.77 1.05
C ALA A 157 7.39 -17.42 0.43
N GLY A 158 7.86 -16.48 1.24
CA GLY A 158 8.38 -15.18 0.79
C GLY A 158 9.88 -15.08 0.99
N ASP A 159 10.56 -14.34 0.12
CA ASP A 159 11.97 -13.97 0.30
C ASP A 159 12.15 -12.99 1.47
N THR A 160 11.12 -12.17 1.71
CA THR A 160 11.05 -11.20 2.81
C THR A 160 9.72 -11.33 3.56
N PRO A 161 9.59 -10.78 4.78
CA PRO A 161 8.30 -10.69 5.49
C PRO A 161 7.19 -10.05 4.67
N SER A 162 7.49 -8.96 3.94
CA SER A 162 6.52 -8.30 3.05
C SER A 162 6.11 -9.21 1.89
N ALA A 163 7.03 -9.99 1.34
CA ALA A 163 6.74 -10.93 0.28
C ALA A 163 5.82 -12.07 0.75
N VAL A 164 5.92 -12.51 2.00
CA VAL A 164 4.94 -13.45 2.60
C VAL A 164 3.55 -12.83 2.60
N LEU A 165 3.43 -11.57 3.04
CA LEU A 165 2.15 -10.85 3.07
C LEU A 165 1.55 -10.71 1.65
N TRP A 166 2.36 -10.32 0.67
CA TRP A 166 1.92 -10.23 -0.74
C TRP A 166 1.47 -11.59 -1.28
N GLY A 167 2.19 -12.65 -0.94
CA GLY A 167 1.82 -14.02 -1.31
C GLY A 167 0.48 -14.45 -0.69
N VAL A 168 0.20 -14.06 0.55
CA VAL A 168 -1.09 -14.32 1.21
C VAL A 168 -2.22 -13.59 0.50
N PHE A 169 -2.05 -12.31 0.15
CA PHE A 169 -3.06 -11.58 -0.62
C PHE A 169 -3.30 -12.21 -2.00
N ASP A 170 -2.23 -12.59 -2.72
CA ASP A 170 -2.38 -13.25 -4.01
C ASP A 170 -3.07 -14.60 -3.90
N PHE A 171 -2.74 -15.36 -2.89
CA PHE A 171 -3.42 -16.63 -2.63
C PHE A 171 -4.92 -16.42 -2.45
N LEU A 172 -5.32 -15.47 -1.63
CA LEU A 172 -6.73 -15.23 -1.29
C LEU A 172 -7.52 -14.53 -2.42
N ASP A 173 -6.90 -13.59 -3.13
CA ASP A 173 -7.59 -12.77 -4.13
C ASP A 173 -7.59 -13.37 -5.54
N VAL A 174 -6.52 -14.07 -5.89
CA VAL A 174 -6.30 -14.55 -7.27
C VAL A 174 -6.39 -16.07 -7.34
N ILE A 175 -5.65 -16.78 -6.47
CA ILE A 175 -5.49 -18.23 -6.61
C ILE A 175 -6.69 -18.99 -6.08
N VAL A 176 -7.22 -18.62 -4.90
CA VAL A 176 -8.40 -19.29 -4.32
C VAL A 176 -9.61 -19.21 -5.24
N PRO A 177 -9.99 -18.05 -5.81
CA PRO A 177 -11.09 -17.98 -6.76
C PRO A 177 -10.89 -18.85 -8.01
N ASP A 178 -9.66 -18.93 -8.55
CA ASP A 178 -9.35 -19.79 -9.68
C ASP A 178 -9.47 -21.28 -9.32
N LEU A 179 -9.02 -21.66 -8.13
CA LEU A 179 -9.17 -23.04 -7.62
C LEU A 179 -10.65 -23.39 -7.40
N GLU A 180 -11.44 -22.47 -6.86
CA GLU A 180 -12.88 -22.66 -6.66
C GLU A 180 -13.60 -22.93 -7.97
N VAL A 181 -13.28 -22.17 -9.03
CA VAL A 181 -13.84 -22.40 -10.38
C VAL A 181 -13.49 -23.78 -10.91
N ARG A 182 -12.23 -24.23 -10.74
CA ARG A 182 -11.79 -25.56 -11.19
C ARG A 182 -12.44 -26.69 -10.40
N MET A 183 -12.72 -26.48 -9.13
CA MET A 183 -13.32 -27.45 -8.22
C MET A 183 -14.85 -27.48 -8.29
N ALA A 184 -15.50 -26.41 -8.74
CA ALA A 184 -16.97 -26.29 -8.78
C ALA A 184 -17.64 -27.42 -9.60
N GLY A 185 -16.95 -27.92 -10.63
CA GLY A 185 -17.42 -29.07 -11.43
C GLY A 185 -17.40 -30.42 -10.70
N THR A 186 -16.69 -30.53 -9.58
CA THR A 186 -16.51 -31.79 -8.86
C THR A 186 -17.38 -31.96 -7.61
N HIS A 187 -18.02 -30.88 -7.14
CA HIS A 187 -18.71 -30.83 -5.83
C HIS A 187 -20.16 -30.32 -5.90
N GLY A 188 -20.86 -30.53 -6.98
CA GLY A 188 -22.31 -30.27 -7.02
C GLY A 188 -22.72 -28.80 -6.89
N GLY A 189 -21.85 -27.84 -7.24
CA GLY A 189 -22.20 -26.43 -7.33
C GLY A 189 -21.83 -25.58 -6.09
N TYR A 190 -21.18 -26.15 -5.09
CA TYR A 190 -20.65 -25.38 -3.96
C TYR A 190 -19.15 -25.12 -4.13
N PRO A 191 -18.72 -23.88 -4.41
CA PRO A 191 -17.32 -23.54 -4.48
C PRO A 191 -16.73 -23.50 -3.05
N GLY A 192 -15.95 -24.51 -2.69
CA GLY A 192 -15.33 -24.59 -1.37
C GLY A 192 -13.92 -25.13 -1.45
N THR A 193 -12.94 -24.24 -1.66
CA THR A 193 -11.51 -24.63 -1.67
C THR A 193 -11.08 -25.24 -0.35
N PHE A 194 -11.70 -24.80 0.74
CA PHE A 194 -11.42 -25.27 2.09
C PHE A 194 -12.46 -26.25 2.63
N TYR A 195 -13.30 -26.78 1.75
CA TYR A 195 -14.34 -27.73 2.12
C TYR A 195 -13.71 -29.05 2.58
N ARG A 196 -14.35 -29.65 3.59
CA ARG A 196 -13.87 -30.88 4.23
C ARG A 196 -13.74 -32.02 3.21
N GLY A 197 -12.53 -32.53 3.03
CA GLY A 197 -12.25 -33.67 2.16
C GLY A 197 -12.00 -33.33 0.68
N ALA A 198 -12.06 -32.07 0.28
CA ALA A 198 -11.69 -31.68 -1.06
C ALA A 198 -10.18 -31.82 -1.27
N LYS A 199 -9.79 -32.53 -2.33
CA LYS A 199 -8.39 -32.58 -2.77
C LYS A 199 -8.10 -31.31 -3.57
N ILE A 200 -7.23 -30.43 -3.05
CA ILE A 200 -6.81 -29.23 -3.77
C ILE A 200 -5.88 -29.66 -4.93
N PRO A 201 -6.10 -29.18 -6.17
CA PRO A 201 -5.20 -29.46 -7.29
C PRO A 201 -3.75 -29.06 -6.98
N ASP A 202 -2.78 -29.81 -7.46
CA ASP A 202 -1.39 -29.42 -7.41
C ASP A 202 -1.18 -28.16 -8.25
N PHE A 203 -0.58 -27.15 -7.63
CA PHE A 203 -0.39 -25.84 -8.22
C PHE A 203 0.94 -25.25 -7.73
N GLU A 204 1.63 -24.53 -8.59
CA GLU A 204 2.81 -23.77 -8.23
C GLU A 204 2.81 -22.43 -8.98
N TYR A 205 2.98 -21.36 -8.24
CA TYR A 205 3.11 -20.02 -8.76
C TYR A 205 4.24 -19.30 -8.04
N ALA A 206 5.21 -18.79 -8.79
CA ALA A 206 6.33 -18.02 -8.25
C ALA A 206 6.46 -16.71 -9.03
N THR A 207 6.68 -15.62 -8.32
CA THR A 207 6.78 -14.29 -8.92
C THR A 207 7.67 -13.38 -8.09
N SER A 208 8.26 -12.38 -8.74
CA SER A 208 9.04 -11.33 -8.09
C SER A 208 8.88 -10.01 -8.83
N PRO A 209 9.10 -8.87 -8.13
CA PRO A 209 9.01 -7.57 -8.79
C PRO A 209 10.17 -7.34 -9.76
N GLU A 210 9.87 -6.73 -10.90
CA GLU A 210 10.90 -6.24 -11.83
C GLU A 210 11.39 -4.84 -11.42
N THR A 211 10.54 -4.08 -10.69
CA THR A 211 10.91 -2.77 -10.16
C THR A 211 10.95 -2.85 -8.63
N PRO A 212 12.09 -2.52 -8.00
CA PRO A 212 12.27 -2.72 -6.56
C PRO A 212 11.34 -1.85 -5.71
N VAL A 213 11.10 -0.60 -6.11
CA VAL A 213 10.25 0.34 -5.39
C VAL A 213 8.95 0.59 -6.16
N ARG A 214 7.85 0.39 -5.49
CA ARG A 214 6.49 0.60 -6.01
C ARG A 214 5.75 1.43 -4.97
N SER A 215 5.51 2.70 -5.27
CA SER A 215 4.98 3.62 -4.30
C SER A 215 3.60 4.17 -4.66
N ALA A 216 2.90 4.63 -3.65
CA ALA A 216 1.73 5.48 -3.79
C ALA A 216 2.08 6.88 -3.27
N TRP A 217 1.87 7.89 -4.10
CA TRP A 217 1.97 9.28 -3.73
C TRP A 217 0.57 9.80 -3.37
N MET A 218 0.39 10.36 -2.17
CA MET A 218 -0.91 10.73 -1.64
C MET A 218 -0.86 11.97 -0.75
N TRP A 219 -2.03 12.60 -0.57
CA TRP A 219 -2.20 13.73 0.34
C TRP A 219 -2.70 13.24 1.70
N GLY A 220 -1.85 13.34 2.71
CA GLY A 220 -2.13 12.79 4.05
C GLY A 220 -3.32 13.42 4.76
N HIS A 221 -3.64 14.68 4.47
CA HIS A 221 -4.77 15.38 5.09
C HIS A 221 -6.15 14.86 4.67
N VAL A 222 -6.23 13.97 3.71
CA VAL A 222 -7.47 13.33 3.24
C VAL A 222 -7.55 11.84 3.54
N ILE A 223 -6.54 11.28 4.18
CA ILE A 223 -6.53 9.86 4.57
C ILE A 223 -7.34 9.68 5.85
N ASN A 224 -8.48 9.01 5.77
CA ASN A 224 -9.38 8.78 6.90
C ASN A 224 -8.94 7.62 7.80
N ASP A 225 -8.39 6.59 7.19
CA ASP A 225 -7.94 5.38 7.85
C ASP A 225 -6.61 4.92 7.27
N TYR A 226 -5.52 5.25 7.95
CA TYR A 226 -4.19 4.88 7.53
C TYR A 226 -3.99 3.36 7.54
N ASN A 227 -4.59 2.64 8.48
CA ASN A 227 -4.45 1.19 8.53
C ASN A 227 -5.12 0.51 7.34
N ASP A 228 -6.33 0.94 6.98
CA ASP A 228 -7.03 0.45 5.79
C ASP A 228 -6.26 0.80 4.51
N SER A 229 -5.76 2.03 4.43
CA SER A 229 -4.94 2.51 3.32
C SER A 229 -3.68 1.67 3.11
N PHE A 230 -2.92 1.42 4.17
CA PHE A 230 -1.69 0.61 4.09
C PHE A 230 -1.99 -0.87 3.83
N ARG A 231 -3.10 -1.39 4.34
CA ARG A 231 -3.57 -2.73 4.00
C ARG A 231 -3.80 -2.87 2.50
N GLU A 232 -4.53 -1.93 1.89
CA GLU A 232 -4.80 -1.95 0.45
C GLU A 232 -3.55 -1.72 -0.40
N MET A 233 -2.64 -0.87 0.07
CA MET A 233 -1.32 -0.74 -0.56
C MET A 233 -0.55 -2.06 -0.54
N ALA A 234 -0.47 -2.73 0.62
CA ALA A 234 0.17 -4.04 0.73
C ALA A 234 -0.53 -5.10 -0.12
N ARG A 235 -1.86 -5.09 -0.18
CA ARG A 235 -2.66 -5.94 -1.06
C ARG A 235 -2.33 -5.74 -2.54
N SER A 236 -2.02 -4.51 -2.92
CA SER A 236 -1.55 -4.13 -4.26
C SER A 236 -0.04 -4.29 -4.45
N ARG A 237 0.69 -4.78 -3.44
CA ARG A 237 2.14 -4.97 -3.45
C ARG A 237 2.94 -3.67 -3.57
N PHE A 238 2.38 -2.53 -3.21
CA PHE A 238 3.14 -1.33 -2.95
C PHE A 238 4.00 -1.51 -1.70
N ASN A 239 5.16 -0.88 -1.67
CA ASN A 239 6.10 -0.96 -0.56
C ASN A 239 6.58 0.41 -0.05
N ARG A 240 6.09 1.51 -0.62
CA ARG A 240 6.41 2.87 -0.20
C ARG A 240 5.18 3.77 -0.30
N ALA A 241 4.98 4.63 0.70
CA ALA A 241 4.01 5.71 0.68
C ALA A 241 4.72 7.05 0.74
N ILE A 242 4.51 7.90 -0.26
CA ILE A 242 4.92 9.30 -0.25
C ILE A 242 3.69 10.09 0.19
N ILE A 243 3.74 10.64 1.39
CA ILE A 243 2.60 11.35 1.99
C ILE A 243 2.91 12.84 2.01
N TRP A 244 2.27 13.58 1.10
CA TRP A 244 2.33 15.03 1.11
C TRP A 244 1.34 15.58 2.12
N ASN A 245 1.81 16.45 3.00
CA ASN A 245 0.95 17.08 3.97
C ASN A 245 1.35 18.54 4.18
N ASP A 246 0.36 19.42 4.23
CA ASP A 246 0.62 20.86 4.47
C ASP A 246 0.85 21.17 5.96
N ARG A 247 0.62 20.17 6.81
CA ARG A 247 0.72 20.31 8.28
C ARG A 247 1.24 19.04 8.91
N GLN A 248 1.90 19.20 10.05
CA GLN A 248 2.35 18.08 10.86
C GLN A 248 1.19 17.16 11.25
N ILE A 249 1.39 15.86 11.09
CA ILE A 249 0.45 14.83 11.52
C ILE A 249 0.68 14.58 13.02
N VAL A 250 -0.36 14.74 13.83
CA VAL A 250 -0.26 14.65 15.30
C VAL A 250 0.24 13.29 15.77
N ASN A 251 -0.17 12.21 15.10
CA ASN A 251 0.20 10.84 15.43
C ASN A 251 1.14 10.20 14.40
N ALA A 252 2.07 10.98 13.84
CA ALA A 252 2.96 10.55 12.77
C ALA A 252 3.73 9.28 13.10
N LYS A 253 4.27 9.14 14.31
CA LYS A 253 5.01 7.93 14.72
C LYS A 253 4.15 6.67 14.66
N GLN A 254 2.90 6.77 15.10
CA GLN A 254 1.95 5.65 15.02
C GLN A 254 1.59 5.33 13.56
N VAL A 255 1.50 6.35 12.69
CA VAL A 255 1.31 6.15 11.25
C VAL A 255 2.49 5.39 10.67
N VAL A 256 3.72 5.77 10.99
CA VAL A 256 4.94 5.07 10.55
C VAL A 256 4.97 3.63 11.05
N GLU A 257 4.74 3.39 12.33
CA GLU A 257 4.69 2.04 12.92
C GLU A 257 3.63 1.16 12.24
N CYS A 258 2.44 1.74 11.98
CA CYS A 258 1.39 1.06 11.25
C CYS A 258 1.83 0.70 9.83
N ALA A 259 2.41 1.64 9.09
CA ALA A 259 2.91 1.41 7.74
C ALA A 259 3.96 0.30 7.72
N HIS A 260 4.93 0.36 8.61
CA HIS A 260 5.97 -0.67 8.74
C HIS A 260 5.38 -2.05 9.06
N SER A 261 4.30 -2.12 9.85
CA SER A 261 3.61 -3.39 10.09
C SER A 261 3.02 -4.01 8.82
N TRP A 262 2.68 -3.19 7.82
CA TRP A 262 2.22 -3.62 6.49
C TRP A 262 3.35 -3.75 5.46
N GLY A 263 4.61 -3.49 5.85
CA GLY A 263 5.77 -3.51 4.96
C GLY A 263 5.84 -2.32 4.01
N ILE A 264 5.33 -1.17 4.45
CA ILE A 264 5.30 0.08 3.71
C ILE A 264 6.28 1.07 4.35
N GLU A 265 7.21 1.59 3.57
CA GLU A 265 8.07 2.72 3.94
C GLU A 265 7.30 4.04 3.86
N ILE A 266 7.60 5.00 4.73
CA ILE A 266 6.98 6.34 4.77
C ILE A 266 7.97 7.41 4.39
N TYR A 267 7.61 8.19 3.38
CA TYR A 267 8.33 9.39 2.96
C TYR A 267 7.42 10.60 3.13
N TRP A 268 7.85 11.56 3.96
CA TRP A 268 7.07 12.77 4.20
C TRP A 268 7.35 13.80 3.11
N GLY A 269 6.28 14.23 2.43
CA GLY A 269 6.35 15.23 1.38
C GLY A 269 6.13 16.63 1.90
N PHE A 270 7.01 17.58 1.53
CA PHE A 270 6.84 18.99 1.80
C PHE A 270 7.55 19.85 0.75
N HIS A 271 7.18 21.12 0.67
CA HIS A 271 7.72 22.01 -0.36
C HIS A 271 9.06 22.64 0.04
N TRP A 272 9.93 22.79 -0.92
CA TRP A 272 11.14 23.57 -0.77
C TRP A 272 11.03 24.85 -1.59
N GLY A 273 10.62 25.94 -0.94
CA GLY A 273 10.59 27.28 -1.53
C GLY A 273 9.27 27.75 -2.14
N TRP A 274 8.15 27.05 -1.90
CA TRP A 274 6.83 27.58 -2.25
C TRP A 274 6.43 28.72 -1.31
N GLY A 275 5.74 29.73 -1.87
CA GLY A 275 5.26 30.86 -1.07
C GLY A 275 6.32 31.90 -0.70
N ILE A 276 7.59 31.65 -1.02
CA ILE A 276 8.62 32.67 -0.96
C ILE A 276 8.67 33.32 -2.34
N GLU A 277 8.23 34.57 -2.44
CA GLU A 277 8.50 35.36 -3.61
C GLU A 277 10.01 35.51 -3.77
N PHE A 278 10.57 34.64 -4.57
CA PHE A 278 11.98 34.66 -4.89
C PHE A 278 12.23 35.81 -5.86
N ASN A 279 12.37 36.99 -5.31
CA ASN A 279 12.83 38.14 -6.07
C ASN A 279 14.34 38.38 -5.91
N ASP A 280 14.98 37.61 -5.02
CA ASP A 280 16.37 37.85 -4.62
C ASP A 280 17.14 36.52 -4.45
N ILE A 281 17.82 36.11 -5.50
CA ILE A 281 18.69 34.92 -5.48
C ILE A 281 19.87 35.00 -4.52
N SER A 282 20.19 36.21 -3.98
CA SER A 282 21.21 36.35 -2.96
C SER A 282 20.82 35.68 -1.64
N LYS A 283 19.53 35.33 -1.46
CA LYS A 283 18.98 34.68 -0.27
C LYS A 283 18.89 33.15 -0.36
N LEU A 284 19.48 32.50 -1.37
CA LEU A 284 19.44 31.04 -1.50
C LEU A 284 19.97 30.32 -0.25
N ASP A 285 21.03 30.83 0.36
CA ASP A 285 21.58 30.24 1.58
C ASP A 285 20.60 30.34 2.76
N GLN A 286 19.94 31.49 2.90
CA GLN A 286 18.92 31.68 3.93
C GLN A 286 17.72 30.77 3.72
N LEU A 287 17.29 30.58 2.48
CA LEU A 287 16.22 29.65 2.16
C LEU A 287 16.60 28.21 2.48
N SER A 288 17.81 27.80 2.07
CA SER A 288 18.32 26.48 2.41
C SER A 288 18.37 26.24 3.93
N GLU A 289 18.79 27.23 4.73
CA GLU A 289 18.73 27.16 6.20
C GLU A 289 17.31 27.04 6.72
N ALA A 290 16.37 27.83 6.19
CA ALA A 290 14.97 27.79 6.61
C ALA A 290 14.34 26.41 6.33
N ILE A 291 14.62 25.81 5.17
CA ILE A 291 14.14 24.47 4.82
C ILE A 291 14.73 23.41 5.76
N VAL A 292 16.03 23.49 6.06
CA VAL A 292 16.69 22.55 6.98
C VAL A 292 16.12 22.69 8.39
N GLU A 293 15.85 23.93 8.84
CA GLU A 293 15.25 24.18 10.15
C GLU A 293 13.82 23.64 10.22
N GLU A 294 13.01 23.86 9.18
CA GLU A 294 11.66 23.26 9.07
C GLU A 294 11.75 21.72 9.14
N TRP A 295 12.65 21.11 8.37
CA TRP A 295 12.87 19.68 8.43
C TRP A 295 13.25 19.20 9.83
N ARG A 296 14.18 19.88 10.48
CA ARG A 296 14.68 19.54 11.83
C ARG A 296 13.58 19.62 12.90
N GLN A 297 12.73 20.64 12.82
CA GLN A 297 11.71 20.88 13.82
C GLN A 297 10.41 20.10 13.58
N ILE A 298 10.04 19.86 12.35
CA ILE A 298 8.75 19.30 11.99
C ILE A 298 8.90 17.87 11.46
N TRP A 299 9.64 17.68 10.39
CA TRP A 299 9.61 16.44 9.63
C TRP A 299 10.49 15.33 10.24
N LYS A 300 11.68 15.66 10.68
CA LYS A 300 12.57 14.70 11.34
C LYS A 300 11.95 14.08 12.61
N PRO A 301 11.28 14.83 13.50
CA PRO A 301 10.64 14.26 14.69
C PRO A 301 9.44 13.36 14.39
N MET A 302 8.85 13.46 13.21
CA MET A 302 7.75 12.59 12.78
C MET A 302 8.22 11.14 12.53
N GLY A 303 9.51 10.93 12.31
CA GLY A 303 10.06 9.63 11.91
C GLY A 303 9.81 9.38 10.42
N GLY A 304 9.87 8.10 10.03
CA GLY A 304 9.76 7.67 8.63
C GLY A 304 11.12 7.31 8.04
N ASP A 305 11.09 6.90 6.77
CA ASP A 305 12.25 6.32 6.09
C ASP A 305 12.96 7.36 5.21
N GLY A 306 12.25 8.43 4.85
CA GLY A 306 12.79 9.49 4.03
C GLY A 306 11.88 10.71 3.89
N ILE A 307 12.31 11.58 3.00
CA ILE A 307 11.55 12.79 2.63
C ILE A 307 11.41 12.91 1.12
N TYR A 308 10.30 13.50 0.71
CA TYR A 308 10.02 13.86 -0.66
C TYR A 308 9.79 15.37 -0.73
N PHE A 309 10.30 16.03 -1.75
CA PHE A 309 10.07 17.44 -1.92
C PHE A 309 9.91 17.85 -3.38
N GLN A 310 9.24 18.97 -3.58
CA GLN A 310 9.19 19.70 -4.83
C GLN A 310 9.75 21.10 -4.63
N SER A 311 10.40 21.64 -5.65
CA SER A 311 11.02 22.96 -5.60
C SER A 311 10.73 23.74 -6.89
N PHE A 312 10.13 24.92 -6.77
CA PHE A 312 9.85 25.83 -7.89
C PHE A 312 9.07 25.21 -9.06
N THR A 313 8.29 24.19 -8.82
CA THR A 313 7.68 23.36 -9.86
C THR A 313 6.61 24.12 -10.67
N GLU A 314 5.90 25.04 -10.03
CA GLU A 314 4.75 25.74 -10.65
C GLU A 314 5.08 27.15 -11.13
N THR A 315 6.33 27.58 -11.07
CA THR A 315 6.69 28.91 -11.60
C THR A 315 6.66 28.94 -13.12
N SER A 316 6.01 29.95 -13.69
CA SER A 316 6.05 30.22 -15.13
C SER A 316 7.37 30.89 -15.57
N LYS A 317 8.17 31.40 -14.64
CA LYS A 317 9.45 32.04 -14.93
C LYS A 317 10.45 31.04 -15.49
N GLN A 318 11.24 31.47 -16.46
CA GLN A 318 12.37 30.69 -16.99
C GLN A 318 13.68 31.14 -16.37
N GLU A 319 13.78 32.40 -16.00
CA GLU A 319 14.97 33.02 -15.40
C GLU A 319 14.61 33.88 -14.20
N MET A 320 15.57 34.05 -13.32
CA MET A 320 15.49 34.94 -12.17
C MET A 320 16.88 35.52 -11.88
N GLY A 321 16.96 36.86 -11.81
CA GLY A 321 18.23 37.53 -11.58
C GLY A 321 19.31 37.23 -12.64
N GLY A 322 18.91 37.00 -13.89
CA GLY A 322 19.83 36.64 -14.99
C GLY A 322 20.35 35.21 -14.96
N ARG A 323 19.75 34.33 -14.16
CA ARG A 323 20.08 32.91 -14.07
C ARG A 323 18.86 32.06 -14.43
N LEU A 324 19.10 30.91 -15.06
CA LEU A 324 18.05 29.94 -15.33
C LEU A 324 17.46 29.39 -14.02
N ILE A 325 16.15 29.23 -13.97
CA ILE A 325 15.46 28.64 -12.81
C ILE A 325 15.98 27.23 -12.52
N ALA A 326 16.28 26.45 -13.55
CA ALA A 326 16.84 25.11 -13.39
C ALA A 326 18.17 25.11 -12.62
N ASP A 327 19.07 26.06 -12.91
CA ASP A 327 20.35 26.20 -12.18
C ASP A 327 20.15 26.63 -10.73
N ILE A 328 19.22 27.55 -10.49
CA ILE A 328 18.89 28.02 -9.13
C ILE A 328 18.34 26.88 -8.28
N VAL A 329 17.41 26.10 -8.85
CA VAL A 329 16.84 24.94 -8.19
C VAL A 329 17.89 23.91 -7.85
N THR A 330 18.74 23.55 -8.81
CA THR A 330 19.83 22.56 -8.59
C THR A 330 20.78 23.02 -7.48
N GLU A 331 21.16 24.30 -7.47
CA GLU A 331 22.00 24.84 -6.40
C GLU A 331 21.33 24.75 -5.02
N LEU A 332 20.06 25.16 -4.92
CA LEU A 332 19.28 25.06 -3.67
C LEU A 332 19.17 23.62 -3.19
N VAL A 333 18.81 22.72 -4.10
CA VAL A 333 18.63 21.30 -3.82
C VAL A 333 19.91 20.68 -3.30
N ASN A 334 21.02 20.87 -3.99
CA ASN A 334 22.31 20.32 -3.59
C ASN A 334 22.80 20.88 -2.24
N LYS A 335 22.65 22.19 -2.00
CA LYS A 335 23.01 22.82 -0.72
C LYS A 335 22.16 22.26 0.44
N THR A 336 20.87 22.15 0.24
CA THR A 336 19.93 21.69 1.28
C THR A 336 20.15 20.21 1.58
N THR A 337 20.27 19.38 0.55
CA THR A 337 20.58 17.94 0.67
C THR A 337 21.84 17.72 1.46
N LYS A 338 22.94 18.44 1.13
CA LYS A 338 24.20 18.33 1.84
C LYS A 338 24.06 18.63 3.33
N LYS A 339 23.27 19.64 3.71
CA LYS A 339 23.04 20.00 5.12
C LYS A 339 22.22 18.95 5.84
N ILE A 340 21.12 18.48 5.26
CA ILE A 340 20.28 17.41 5.84
C ILE A 340 21.11 16.15 6.06
N ARG A 341 21.89 15.71 5.06
CA ARG A 341 22.73 14.51 5.15
C ARG A 341 23.89 14.65 6.13
N ALA A 342 24.38 15.86 6.37
CA ALA A 342 25.39 16.10 7.40
C ALA A 342 24.86 15.83 8.81
N GLU A 343 23.54 15.99 9.02
CA GLU A 343 22.88 15.73 10.31
C GLU A 343 22.21 14.35 10.40
N SER A 344 21.84 13.75 9.27
CA SER A 344 21.15 12.47 9.16
C SER A 344 21.55 11.79 7.85
N PRO A 345 22.72 11.12 7.82
CA PRO A 345 23.26 10.48 6.61
C PRO A 345 22.33 9.40 6.03
N GLU A 346 21.53 8.79 6.90
CA GLU A 346 20.56 7.72 6.57
C GLU A 346 19.26 8.22 5.93
N THR A 347 18.95 9.53 6.01
CA THR A 347 17.72 10.07 5.45
C THR A 347 17.73 9.93 3.93
N GLU A 348 16.84 9.13 3.38
CA GLU A 348 16.62 9.10 1.93
C GLU A 348 15.86 10.35 1.48
N ILE A 349 16.26 10.90 0.33
CA ILE A 349 15.71 12.17 -0.18
C ILE A 349 15.29 11.98 -1.63
N ILE A 350 14.01 12.25 -1.90
CA ILE A 350 13.42 12.18 -3.24
C ILE A 350 13.11 13.60 -3.72
N PHE A 351 13.65 13.95 -4.87
CA PHE A 351 13.34 15.20 -5.55
C PHE A 351 12.25 14.96 -6.60
N GLY A 352 11.05 15.46 -6.34
CA GLY A 352 9.92 15.43 -7.26
C GLY A 352 10.05 16.48 -8.35
N LEU A 353 10.20 16.03 -9.60
CA LEU A 353 10.18 16.89 -10.77
C LEU A 353 8.77 16.93 -11.37
N HIS A 354 8.15 18.08 -11.33
CA HIS A 354 6.88 18.29 -11.99
C HIS A 354 7.01 18.17 -13.52
N ALA A 355 5.97 17.68 -14.19
CA ALA A 355 5.98 17.44 -15.64
C ALA A 355 6.51 18.63 -16.47
N SER A 356 6.09 19.86 -16.11
CA SER A 356 6.53 21.07 -16.79
C SER A 356 8.00 21.43 -16.54
N SER A 357 8.63 20.87 -15.53
CA SER A 357 9.99 21.27 -15.13
C SER A 357 11.04 20.84 -16.15
N ILE A 358 10.85 19.67 -16.78
CA ILE A 358 11.78 19.15 -17.79
C ILE A 358 11.82 20.00 -19.07
N HIS A 359 10.77 20.77 -19.33
CA HIS A 359 10.70 21.64 -20.52
C HIS A 359 11.31 23.03 -20.28
N LYS A 360 11.83 23.30 -19.09
CA LYS A 360 12.50 24.58 -18.83
C LYS A 360 13.88 24.61 -19.48
N PRO A 361 14.32 25.79 -19.96
CA PRO A 361 15.68 25.93 -20.50
C PRO A 361 16.74 25.44 -19.52
N GLY A 362 17.68 24.62 -19.99
CA GLY A 362 18.78 24.08 -19.19
C GLY A 362 18.38 23.02 -18.16
N ALA A 363 17.13 22.51 -18.19
CA ALA A 363 16.65 21.55 -17.20
C ALA A 363 17.43 20.23 -17.24
N THR A 364 17.71 19.70 -18.42
CA THR A 364 18.44 18.44 -18.62
C THR A 364 19.83 18.52 -18.01
N GLU A 365 20.58 19.60 -18.34
CA GLU A 365 21.91 19.85 -17.80
C GLU A 365 21.89 20.11 -16.29
N ALA A 366 20.83 20.75 -15.78
CA ALA A 366 20.64 21.01 -14.36
C ALA A 366 20.40 19.71 -13.60
N ILE A 367 19.54 18.84 -14.10
CA ILE A 367 19.25 17.52 -13.50
C ILE A 367 20.53 16.68 -13.43
N ALA A 368 21.34 16.68 -14.48
CA ALA A 368 22.63 15.96 -14.49
C ALA A 368 23.63 16.44 -13.42
N ARG A 369 23.44 17.64 -12.86
CA ARG A 369 24.28 18.21 -11.79
C ARG A 369 23.65 18.10 -10.39
N THR A 370 22.50 17.47 -10.24
CA THR A 370 21.94 17.18 -8.92
C THR A 370 22.83 16.19 -8.18
N ASP A 371 22.81 16.24 -6.86
CA ASP A 371 23.52 15.29 -6.01
C ASP A 371 23.12 13.85 -6.40
N PRO A 372 24.08 12.99 -6.81
CA PRO A 372 23.77 11.65 -7.31
C PRO A 372 23.17 10.71 -6.24
N SER A 373 23.20 11.11 -4.98
CA SER A 373 22.53 10.38 -3.90
C SER A 373 21.03 10.62 -3.82
N LEU A 374 20.52 11.61 -4.56
CA LEU A 374 19.10 11.88 -4.65
C LEU A 374 18.42 10.88 -5.57
N GLU A 375 17.22 10.48 -5.19
CA GLU A 375 16.27 9.91 -6.13
C GLU A 375 15.52 11.03 -6.82
N ILE A 376 15.44 10.99 -8.14
CA ILE A 376 14.59 11.89 -8.92
C ILE A 376 13.31 11.18 -9.28
N LEU A 377 12.18 11.68 -8.80
CA LEU A 377 10.86 11.17 -9.15
C LEU A 377 10.20 12.15 -10.13
N TRP A 378 10.15 11.76 -11.40
CA TRP A 378 9.50 12.59 -12.39
C TRP A 378 7.99 12.39 -12.37
N GLU A 379 7.27 13.48 -12.14
CA GLU A 379 5.83 13.50 -12.05
C GLU A 379 5.20 14.02 -13.34
N ASP A 380 4.25 13.28 -13.85
CA ASP A 380 3.36 13.75 -14.90
C ASP A 380 2.04 14.24 -14.29
N CYS A 381 1.74 15.49 -14.51
CA CYS A 381 0.58 16.19 -13.95
C CYS A 381 -0.81 15.70 -14.40
N GLY A 382 -1.02 14.42 -14.45
CA GLY A 382 -2.30 13.82 -14.80
C GLY A 382 -2.48 13.50 -16.28
N ALA A 383 -1.44 13.79 -17.08
CA ALA A 383 -1.52 13.63 -18.54
C ALA A 383 -1.04 12.25 -18.99
N PHE A 384 -0.13 11.66 -18.25
CA PHE A 384 0.55 10.45 -18.67
C PHE A 384 -0.08 9.17 -18.07
N PRO A 385 -0.22 8.10 -18.83
CA PRO A 385 0.07 7.96 -20.28
C PRO A 385 -1.13 8.33 -21.18
N PHE A 386 -2.14 8.99 -20.67
CA PHE A 386 -3.49 8.99 -21.25
C PHE A 386 -3.95 10.32 -21.84
N HIS A 387 -3.16 11.38 -21.76
CA HIS A 387 -3.62 12.70 -22.17
C HIS A 387 -3.98 12.79 -23.66
N ASP A 388 -3.19 12.16 -24.53
CA ASP A 388 -3.33 12.29 -25.98
C ASP A 388 -3.85 11.02 -26.66
N GLY A 389 -4.45 10.11 -25.91
CA GLY A 389 -4.98 8.86 -26.48
C GLY A 389 -3.91 7.89 -26.97
N GLY A 390 -2.66 8.00 -26.49
CA GLY A 390 -1.57 7.10 -26.84
C GLY A 390 -0.22 7.54 -26.28
N LEU A 391 0.76 6.65 -26.38
CA LEU A 391 2.15 6.97 -26.08
C LEU A 391 2.65 8.04 -27.06
N SER A 392 2.88 9.26 -26.56
CA SER A 392 3.57 10.23 -27.38
C SER A 392 5.04 9.82 -27.49
N THR A 393 5.59 9.89 -28.69
CA THR A 393 7.02 9.62 -28.94
C THR A 393 7.91 10.50 -28.07
N ASN A 394 7.49 11.71 -27.80
CA ASN A 394 8.20 12.66 -26.96
C ASN A 394 8.31 12.19 -25.50
N MET A 395 7.26 11.58 -24.94
CA MET A 395 7.28 11.06 -23.57
C MET A 395 8.29 9.92 -23.40
N ILE A 396 8.33 9.01 -24.37
CA ILE A 396 9.32 7.93 -24.38
C ILE A 396 10.74 8.52 -24.40
N THR A 397 10.99 9.49 -25.30
CA THR A 397 12.28 10.17 -25.41
C THR A 397 12.68 10.84 -24.11
N TYR A 398 11.77 11.56 -23.45
CA TYR A 398 12.06 12.21 -22.17
C TYR A 398 12.34 11.20 -21.05
N CYS A 399 11.63 10.08 -21.02
CA CYS A 399 11.94 9.02 -20.05
C CYS A 399 13.34 8.45 -20.26
N ASP A 400 13.71 8.15 -21.49
CA ASP A 400 15.03 7.62 -21.82
C ASP A 400 16.13 8.64 -21.51
N GLU A 401 15.91 9.92 -21.79
CA GLU A 401 16.83 11.01 -21.46
C GLU A 401 17.02 11.13 -19.94
N ILE A 402 15.94 11.21 -19.15
CA ILE A 402 16.03 11.34 -17.69
C ILE A 402 16.74 10.12 -17.08
N LEU A 403 16.40 8.92 -17.52
CA LEU A 403 17.06 7.68 -17.06
C LEU A 403 18.55 7.65 -17.36
N ALA A 404 18.98 8.35 -18.40
CA ALA A 404 20.40 8.45 -18.76
C ALA A 404 21.19 9.49 -17.95
N LEU A 405 20.50 10.45 -17.30
CA LEU A 405 21.13 11.58 -16.62
C LEU A 405 21.62 11.25 -15.21
N THR A 406 20.93 10.37 -14.50
CA THR A 406 21.21 10.05 -13.11
C THR A 406 20.89 8.59 -12.81
N PRO A 407 21.63 7.93 -11.91
CA PRO A 407 21.46 6.50 -11.64
C PRO A 407 20.18 6.16 -10.86
N SER A 408 19.51 7.14 -10.28
CA SER A 408 18.36 6.92 -9.41
C SER A 408 17.16 7.74 -9.88
N VAL A 409 16.38 7.16 -10.79
CA VAL A 409 15.17 7.79 -11.35
C VAL A 409 13.95 6.91 -11.13
N GLY A 410 12.86 7.53 -10.73
CA GLY A 410 11.53 6.95 -10.69
C GLY A 410 10.54 7.74 -11.54
N PHE A 411 9.42 7.11 -11.84
CA PHE A 411 8.32 7.73 -12.57
C PHE A 411 7.05 7.69 -11.75
N CYS A 412 6.43 8.85 -11.54
CA CYS A 412 5.14 8.97 -10.87
C CYS A 412 4.01 9.19 -11.87
N TRP A 413 3.12 8.22 -11.94
CA TRP A 413 1.95 8.30 -12.81
C TRP A 413 0.79 8.98 -12.11
N LYS A 414 0.40 10.11 -12.64
CA LYS A 414 -0.84 10.76 -12.24
C LYS A 414 -2.04 10.26 -13.05
N ALA A 415 -2.00 9.14 -13.66
CA ALA A 415 -2.89 8.45 -14.60
C ALA A 415 -4.42 8.65 -14.40
N GLN A 416 -4.81 9.73 -13.80
CA GLN A 416 -6.16 10.19 -13.57
C GLN A 416 -6.50 11.22 -14.66
N LEU A 417 -7.57 11.00 -15.40
CA LEU A 417 -8.03 11.92 -16.43
C LEU A 417 -8.34 13.32 -15.89
N ARG A 418 -8.68 13.43 -14.61
CA ARG A 418 -8.89 14.70 -13.90
C ARG A 418 -8.60 14.51 -12.42
N ILE A 419 -7.61 15.23 -11.93
CA ILE A 419 -7.41 15.38 -10.50
C ILE A 419 -8.34 16.51 -10.03
N ASP A 420 -9.30 16.18 -9.19
CA ASP A 420 -10.13 17.19 -8.52
C ASP A 420 -9.36 17.74 -7.31
N TRP A 421 -8.51 18.73 -7.54
CA TRP A 421 -7.75 19.40 -6.48
C TRP A 421 -8.64 19.99 -5.36
N GLY A 422 -9.90 20.33 -5.67
CA GLY A 422 -10.86 20.78 -4.66
C GLY A 422 -11.25 19.68 -3.69
N HIS A 423 -11.25 18.43 -4.14
CA HIS A 423 -11.51 17.28 -3.31
C HIS A 423 -10.45 17.08 -2.23
N PHE A 424 -9.17 17.20 -2.57
CA PHE A 424 -8.05 17.08 -1.64
C PHE A 424 -7.96 18.22 -0.62
N ARG A 425 -8.60 19.35 -0.88
CA ARG A 425 -8.64 20.51 0.01
C ARG A 425 -9.78 20.49 1.01
N ARG A 426 -10.68 19.52 0.95
CA ARG A 426 -11.76 19.42 1.93
C ARG A 426 -11.18 19.03 3.27
N PRO A 427 -11.30 19.88 4.30
CA PRO A 427 -10.93 19.50 5.64
C PRO A 427 -11.90 18.38 6.07
N LEU A 428 -11.43 17.17 6.06
CA LEU A 428 -12.12 16.10 6.75
C LEU A 428 -11.92 16.35 8.23
N ALA A 429 -13.03 16.36 8.99
CA ALA A 429 -12.95 16.58 10.43
C ALA A 429 -12.10 15.48 11.06
N GLY A 430 -10.98 15.85 11.62
CA GLY A 430 -10.11 14.90 12.29
C GLY A 430 -9.13 15.60 13.20
N PRO A 431 -8.52 14.93 14.14
CA PRO A 431 -7.29 14.19 13.92
C PRO A 431 -7.59 12.79 13.41
N PHE A 432 -6.99 12.41 12.29
CA PHE A 432 -7.11 11.05 11.77
C PHE A 432 -6.28 10.14 12.66
N MET A 433 -6.94 9.50 13.58
CA MET A 433 -6.32 8.51 14.43
C MET A 433 -6.38 7.16 13.71
N LEU A 434 -5.31 6.41 13.81
CA LEU A 434 -5.26 5.05 13.31
C LEU A 434 -6.41 4.23 13.87
N GLY A 435 -7.20 3.61 12.99
CA GLY A 435 -8.31 2.75 13.38
C GLY A 435 -9.53 3.46 13.98
N CYS A 436 -9.61 4.79 13.86
CA CYS A 436 -10.71 5.59 14.42
C CYS A 436 -11.64 6.19 13.38
N ALA A 437 -11.41 5.96 12.09
CA ALA A 437 -12.43 6.26 11.11
C ALA A 437 -13.62 5.36 11.39
N GLY A 438 -14.69 5.93 11.91
CA GLY A 438 -15.91 5.17 12.12
C GLY A 438 -16.34 4.55 10.77
N GLU A 439 -16.84 3.34 10.81
CA GLU A 439 -17.33 2.60 9.64
C GLU A 439 -18.18 3.48 8.70
N ARG A 440 -18.98 4.37 9.27
CA ARG A 440 -19.79 5.35 8.52
C ARG A 440 -19.00 6.37 7.72
N LEU A 441 -17.82 6.80 8.19
CA LEU A 441 -16.96 7.72 7.42
C LEU A 441 -16.32 7.01 6.24
N THR A 442 -15.84 5.79 6.48
CA THR A 442 -15.27 4.95 5.42
C THR A 442 -16.32 4.61 4.36
N GLU A 443 -17.55 4.24 4.77
CA GLU A 443 -18.66 3.99 3.84
C GLU A 443 -19.06 5.25 3.06
N ARG A 444 -19.12 6.40 3.72
CA ARG A 444 -19.42 7.68 3.07
C ARG A 444 -18.37 8.04 2.03
N ASP A 445 -17.11 7.87 2.36
CA ASP A 445 -16.03 8.15 1.43
C ASP A 445 -16.02 7.18 0.25
N ARG A 446 -16.24 5.92 0.51
CA ARG A 446 -16.43 4.91 -0.56
C ARG A 446 -17.59 5.26 -1.47
N ALA A 447 -18.72 5.66 -0.92
CA ALA A 447 -19.90 6.07 -1.68
C ALA A 447 -19.66 7.30 -2.57
N ILE A 448 -18.77 8.21 -2.14
CA ILE A 448 -18.38 9.39 -2.91
C ILE A 448 -17.31 9.04 -3.96
N THR A 449 -16.38 8.19 -3.61
CA THR A 449 -15.17 7.92 -4.38
C THR A 449 -15.42 6.90 -5.48
N LEU A 450 -16.12 5.80 -5.20
CA LEU A 450 -16.40 4.74 -6.18
C LEU A 450 -17.06 5.23 -7.48
N PRO A 451 -18.10 6.08 -7.46
CA PRO A 451 -18.68 6.59 -8.71
C PRO A 451 -17.74 7.46 -9.54
N ARG A 452 -16.72 8.07 -8.91
CA ARG A 452 -15.73 8.89 -9.62
C ARG A 452 -14.67 8.06 -10.31
N HIS A 453 -14.43 6.85 -9.81
CA HIS A 453 -13.46 5.92 -10.39
C HIS A 453 -14.01 5.10 -11.55
N ALA A 454 -15.33 4.93 -11.66
CA ALA A 454 -15.92 4.16 -12.75
C ALA A 454 -15.47 4.64 -14.15
N PRO A 455 -15.47 5.95 -14.48
CA PRO A 455 -14.96 6.43 -15.78
C PRO A 455 -13.47 6.14 -15.98
N LEU A 456 -12.68 6.17 -14.91
CA LEU A 456 -11.25 5.85 -14.96
C LEU A 456 -11.05 4.36 -15.22
N ASP A 457 -11.81 3.50 -14.56
CA ASP A 457 -11.77 2.06 -14.77
C ASP A 457 -12.17 1.69 -16.20
N GLU A 458 -13.23 2.30 -16.74
CA GLU A 458 -13.64 2.12 -18.15
C GLU A 458 -12.54 2.55 -19.11
N TYR A 459 -11.88 3.65 -18.82
CA TYR A 459 -10.77 4.14 -19.63
C TYR A 459 -9.58 3.17 -19.59
N TRP A 460 -9.21 2.65 -18.42
CA TRP A 460 -8.16 1.66 -18.27
C TRP A 460 -8.48 0.33 -18.95
N ILE A 461 -9.72 -0.12 -18.88
CA ILE A 461 -10.18 -1.32 -19.60
C ILE A 461 -9.96 -1.17 -21.10
N LYS A 462 -10.26 0.01 -21.65
CA LYS A 462 -10.16 0.29 -23.09
C LYS A 462 -8.73 0.57 -23.55
N ASN A 463 -7.96 1.31 -22.78
CA ASN A 463 -6.70 1.91 -23.22
C ASN A 463 -5.47 1.48 -22.41
N GLY A 464 -5.64 0.77 -21.30
CA GLY A 464 -4.54 0.45 -20.37
C GLY A 464 -3.38 -0.36 -20.99
N LYS A 465 -3.61 -1.01 -22.14
CA LYS A 465 -2.54 -1.69 -22.88
C LYS A 465 -1.40 -0.73 -23.26
N TRP A 466 -1.66 0.54 -23.43
CA TRP A 466 -0.60 1.53 -23.71
C TRP A 466 0.33 1.71 -22.51
N ALA A 467 -0.22 1.68 -21.29
CA ALA A 467 0.58 1.70 -20.09
C ALA A 467 1.48 0.45 -19.98
N TYR A 468 0.94 -0.71 -20.34
CA TYR A 468 1.70 -1.95 -20.41
C TYR A 468 2.85 -1.85 -21.42
N ASP A 469 2.57 -1.39 -22.64
CA ASP A 469 3.57 -1.24 -23.70
C ASP A 469 4.66 -0.22 -23.29
N PHE A 470 4.28 0.85 -22.59
CA PHE A 470 5.20 1.85 -22.08
C PHE A 470 6.12 1.29 -20.97
N VAL A 471 5.56 0.62 -19.95
CA VAL A 471 6.39 0.06 -18.86
C VAL A 471 7.35 -0.99 -19.40
N ARG A 472 6.91 -1.79 -20.37
CA ARG A 472 7.79 -2.73 -21.06
C ARG A 472 8.93 -2.01 -21.76
N HIS A 473 8.63 -0.96 -22.54
CA HIS A 473 9.66 -0.17 -23.22
C HIS A 473 10.69 0.36 -22.24
N VAL A 474 10.25 0.99 -21.16
CA VAL A 474 11.14 1.54 -20.14
C VAL A 474 12.01 0.45 -19.50
N ARG A 475 11.46 -0.73 -19.22
CA ARG A 475 12.19 -1.86 -18.63
C ARG A 475 13.13 -2.56 -19.60
N GLU A 476 12.81 -2.57 -20.89
CA GLU A 476 13.68 -3.11 -21.95
C GLU A 476 14.81 -2.13 -22.33
N GLY A 477 14.75 -0.90 -21.83
CA GLY A 477 15.75 0.15 -22.07
C GLY A 477 17.08 -0.13 -21.38
N LYS A 478 18.09 0.65 -21.76
CA LYS A 478 19.48 0.52 -21.22
C LYS A 478 19.56 0.85 -19.73
N HIS A 479 18.75 1.80 -19.28
CA HIS A 479 18.74 2.29 -17.91
C HIS A 479 17.38 1.92 -17.28
N GLN A 480 17.42 1.29 -16.12
CA GLN A 480 16.23 0.82 -15.44
C GLN A 480 15.74 1.83 -14.42
N PRO A 481 14.42 2.05 -14.30
CA PRO A 481 13.89 2.90 -13.23
C PRO A 481 14.03 2.22 -11.87
N LYS A 482 14.39 3.01 -10.86
CA LYS A 482 14.39 2.57 -9.47
C LYS A 482 12.98 2.38 -8.94
N GLU A 483 12.06 3.27 -9.35
CA GLU A 483 10.72 3.36 -8.80
C GLU A 483 9.65 3.58 -9.88
N PHE A 484 8.50 2.93 -9.67
CA PHE A 484 7.23 3.36 -10.23
C PHE A 484 6.28 3.78 -9.12
N SER A 485 5.72 4.96 -9.25
CA SER A 485 4.79 5.55 -8.32
C SER A 485 3.45 5.85 -9.00
N ALA A 486 2.37 5.66 -8.28
CA ALA A 486 1.04 6.11 -8.71
C ALA A 486 0.54 7.19 -7.77
N VAL A 487 -0.02 8.26 -8.31
CA VAL A 487 -0.80 9.18 -7.48
C VAL A 487 -2.08 8.46 -7.09
N ALA A 488 -2.18 8.13 -5.82
CA ALA A 488 -3.34 7.51 -5.24
C ALA A 488 -4.21 8.57 -4.56
N GLU A 489 -5.48 8.59 -4.88
CA GLU A 489 -6.44 9.26 -4.00
C GLU A 489 -6.50 8.48 -2.68
N TYR A 490 -6.53 9.24 -1.62
CA TYR A 490 -6.49 8.83 -0.24
C TYR A 490 -7.30 7.60 0.10
N ASN A 491 -7.80 6.89 0.31
CA ASN A 491 -8.45 5.60 0.43
C ASN A 491 -8.36 4.94 -0.92
N PRO A 492 -7.29 4.19 -1.14
CA PRO A 492 -7.11 3.55 -2.40
C PRO A 492 -8.44 2.88 -2.73
N PRO A 493 -9.10 3.37 -3.75
CA PRO A 493 -10.34 2.75 -4.13
C PRO A 493 -9.96 1.34 -4.52
N TYR A 494 -10.82 0.43 -4.27
CA TYR A 494 -10.77 -0.91 -4.81
C TYR A 494 -10.97 -0.82 -6.33
N SER A 495 -10.24 0.09 -6.99
CA SER A 495 -10.44 0.37 -8.39
C SER A 495 -9.61 -0.57 -9.25
N PHE A 496 -10.18 -0.96 -10.35
CA PHE A 496 -9.48 -1.73 -11.37
C PHE A 496 -8.22 -1.00 -11.87
N ALA A 497 -8.32 0.32 -12.07
CA ALA A 497 -7.21 1.15 -12.52
C ALA A 497 -6.01 1.08 -11.57
N THR A 498 -6.23 1.23 -10.26
CA THR A 498 -5.15 1.16 -9.26
C THR A 498 -4.47 -0.21 -9.26
N HIS A 499 -5.26 -1.28 -9.32
CA HIS A 499 -4.72 -2.63 -9.36
C HIS A 499 -4.00 -2.93 -10.67
N CYS A 500 -4.45 -2.38 -11.82
CA CYS A 500 -3.70 -2.46 -13.07
C CYS A 500 -2.33 -1.79 -12.97
N GLN A 501 -2.27 -0.58 -12.42
CA GLN A 501 -1.00 0.12 -12.20
C GLN A 501 -0.07 -0.71 -11.30
N ALA A 502 -0.59 -1.23 -10.20
CA ALA A 502 0.18 -2.07 -9.28
C ALA A 502 0.73 -3.35 -9.94
N GLU A 503 -0.07 -4.01 -10.77
CA GLU A 503 0.38 -5.17 -11.55
C GLU A 503 1.48 -4.80 -12.53
N LEU A 504 1.35 -3.68 -13.25
CA LEU A 504 2.36 -3.17 -14.17
C LEU A 504 3.66 -2.82 -13.44
N PHE A 505 3.57 -2.20 -12.26
CA PHE A 505 4.74 -1.87 -11.45
C PHE A 505 5.44 -3.11 -10.89
N TRP A 506 4.69 -4.19 -10.71
CA TRP A 506 5.24 -5.47 -10.30
C TRP A 506 6.01 -6.14 -11.42
N SER A 507 5.35 -6.46 -12.53
CA SER A 507 5.99 -7.15 -13.65
C SER A 507 5.20 -7.02 -14.95
N THR A 508 5.93 -6.93 -16.05
CA THR A 508 5.40 -6.95 -17.43
C THR A 508 5.77 -8.23 -18.19
N LYS A 509 6.28 -9.27 -17.50
CA LYS A 509 6.62 -10.55 -18.12
C LYS A 509 5.40 -11.34 -18.57
N ASP A 510 4.29 -11.15 -17.86
CA ASP A 510 3.01 -11.77 -18.19
C ASP A 510 2.29 -10.98 -19.29
N SER A 511 1.31 -11.61 -19.94
CA SER A 511 0.48 -10.96 -20.93
C SER A 511 -0.40 -9.86 -20.32
N TRP A 512 -0.81 -8.89 -21.14
CA TRP A 512 -1.79 -7.87 -20.72
C TRP A 512 -3.09 -8.49 -20.20
N ASP A 513 -3.53 -9.60 -20.79
CA ASP A 513 -4.74 -10.32 -20.37
C ASP A 513 -4.58 -10.93 -18.97
N ASP A 514 -3.43 -11.49 -18.65
CA ASP A 514 -3.15 -12.02 -17.30
C ASP A 514 -3.07 -10.90 -16.26
N ILE A 515 -2.43 -9.78 -16.61
CA ILE A 515 -2.34 -8.59 -15.75
C ILE A 515 -3.75 -8.07 -15.44
N THR A 516 -4.58 -7.87 -16.45
CA THR A 516 -5.96 -7.39 -16.26
C THR A 516 -6.84 -8.37 -15.51
N ARG A 517 -6.64 -9.67 -15.71
CA ARG A 517 -7.35 -10.72 -14.95
C ARG A 517 -7.03 -10.64 -13.46
N ARG A 518 -5.76 -10.51 -13.09
CA ARG A 518 -5.35 -10.34 -11.68
C ARG A 518 -5.84 -9.03 -11.09
N ALA A 519 -5.74 -7.93 -11.83
CA ALA A 519 -6.26 -6.63 -11.40
C ALA A 519 -7.76 -6.67 -11.11
N ARG A 520 -8.55 -7.34 -11.98
CA ARG A 520 -9.99 -7.53 -11.74
C ARG A 520 -10.29 -8.43 -10.54
N ALA A 521 -9.47 -9.44 -10.30
CA ALA A 521 -9.62 -10.30 -9.13
C ALA A 521 -9.42 -9.51 -7.83
N ARG A 522 -8.41 -8.63 -7.78
CA ARG A 522 -8.14 -7.76 -6.63
C ARG A 522 -9.14 -6.61 -6.47
N ALA A 523 -9.68 -6.07 -7.57
CA ALA A 523 -10.68 -4.99 -7.52
C ALA A 523 -12.05 -5.46 -6.96
N ARG A 524 -12.24 -6.75 -6.75
CA ARG A 524 -13.44 -7.25 -6.06
C ARG A 524 -13.36 -6.88 -4.59
N PRO A 525 -14.50 -6.45 -3.99
CA PRO A 525 -14.56 -6.25 -2.55
C PRO A 525 -14.07 -7.52 -1.83
N GLU A 526 -13.39 -7.36 -0.72
CA GLU A 526 -13.06 -8.50 0.14
C GLU A 526 -14.34 -9.23 0.52
N ARG A 527 -14.46 -10.47 0.09
CA ARG A 527 -15.61 -11.31 0.39
C ARG A 527 -15.49 -11.96 1.75
#